data_ad53d13c167f9980d104d1329499310b
#
_entry.id   ad53d13c167f9980d104d1329499310b
#
_cell.length_a   1.000
_cell.length_b   1.000
_cell.length_c   1.000
_cell.angle_alpha   90.00
_cell.angle_beta   90.00
_cell.angle_gamma   90.00
#
_symmetry.space_group_name_H-M   'P 1'
#
loop_
_entity.id
_entity.type
_entity.pdbx_description
1 polymer ?
#
loop_
_entity_poly.entity_id
_entity_poly.type
_entity_poly.pdbx_seq_one_letter_code
_entity_poly.pdbx_strand_id
1 'polypeptide(L)'
;MAELFGFKIERLGAKSTDPRQNIVPPQAEDGTQTVPAGGFFASYGGFDVSARNELDLIRRYREVALHPECDLAIEDIVSEAIVSNENQQSVQLDLSKIQYSDSIKKKIRDSFGEVLKLLSFDIKGHDIFRRWYVDGRLYYHKIIDKDSPRLGITDLRYIDPRKIKKVREVRKQRVDGVPGSFSFSDKFQEYFLYNEKGIHPTAASNVGGAKIATDAISYCPSGLIDQTHNLVLSYLHKAIKPVNQLRMIEDAVVIYRIARAPERRIFYIDVGNLPKIKAEQYLRDVMARYRNKLVYDASTGEIRDDRNYMSMLEDFWLPRREGGRGTEITTLPGGQNLGEIQDIEYFQRKLYRSLNVPISRLESGSGFNLGRAAEISRDEVKFTKFVGRLRKKFCMLFHDLLKTQLVLKGIISPEEWDGMQNDITYTYLQDGYFAELKHSEMMRERVNLARDLEQYVGKYYSHQYVRSKILKQNELEQKTIDSEIQAEQPKEEPEEQPKDNETEIKDE
;
A
#
# COMPACT_ATOMS: atom_id res chain seq x y z
N MET A 1 -15.86 -50.07 -6.96
CA MET A 1 -16.39 -48.71 -6.72
C MET A 1 -17.22 -48.79 -5.45
N ALA A 2 -16.85 -48.10 -4.41
CA ALA A 2 -17.65 -48.03 -3.19
C ALA A 2 -18.29 -46.63 -3.12
N GLU A 3 -19.58 -46.57 -2.92
CA GLU A 3 -20.33 -45.34 -2.68
C GLU A 3 -20.64 -45.25 -1.17
N LEU A 4 -20.23 -44.16 -0.54
CA LEU A 4 -20.56 -43.89 0.85
C LEU A 4 -21.14 -42.47 0.94
N PHE A 5 -22.38 -42.35 1.43
CA PHE A 5 -23.14 -41.09 1.54
C PHE A 5 -23.22 -40.26 0.24
N GLY A 6 -23.30 -40.92 -0.92
CA GLY A 6 -23.35 -40.25 -2.23
C GLY A 6 -22.00 -39.83 -2.79
N PHE A 7 -20.90 -40.16 -2.13
CA PHE A 7 -19.56 -39.93 -2.61
C PHE A 7 -18.95 -41.18 -3.23
N LYS A 8 -18.44 -41.09 -4.46
CA LYS A 8 -17.62 -42.11 -5.08
C LYS A 8 -16.20 -42.05 -4.57
N ILE A 9 -15.73 -43.11 -3.90
CA ILE A 9 -14.34 -43.24 -3.49
C ILE A 9 -13.54 -43.81 -4.67
N GLU A 10 -12.82 -42.94 -5.37
CA GLU A 10 -11.85 -43.33 -6.41
C GLU A 10 -10.41 -43.28 -5.83
N ARG A 11 -9.56 -44.19 -6.35
CA ARG A 11 -8.15 -44.23 -5.95
C ARG A 11 -7.45 -42.89 -6.28
N LEU A 12 -6.61 -42.41 -5.37
CA LEU A 12 -5.74 -41.24 -5.59
C LEU A 12 -4.94 -41.48 -6.89
N GLY A 13 -5.25 -40.70 -7.93
CA GLY A 13 -4.57 -40.74 -9.23
C GLY A 13 -5.51 -40.69 -10.46
N ALA A 14 -6.78 -40.94 -10.30
CA ALA A 14 -7.74 -40.73 -11.39
C ALA A 14 -8.24 -39.25 -11.32
N LYS A 15 -7.93 -38.45 -12.32
CA LYS A 15 -8.57 -37.14 -12.49
C LYS A 15 -10.09 -37.41 -12.65
N SER A 16 -10.87 -37.11 -11.61
CA SER A 16 -12.31 -37.17 -11.64
C SER A 16 -12.81 -36.18 -12.70
N THR A 17 -13.33 -36.69 -13.78
CA THR A 17 -14.01 -35.93 -14.85
C THR A 17 -15.48 -35.64 -14.53
N ASP A 18 -15.92 -35.90 -13.30
CA ASP A 18 -17.31 -35.69 -12.90
C ASP A 18 -17.62 -34.20 -12.67
N PRO A 19 -18.40 -33.56 -13.56
CA PRO A 19 -18.70 -32.13 -13.46
C PRO A 19 -19.60 -31.76 -12.27
N ARG A 20 -20.06 -32.75 -11.49
CA ARG A 20 -20.96 -32.54 -10.34
C ARG A 20 -20.27 -32.15 -9.05
N GLN A 21 -18.91 -32.14 -8.99
CA GLN A 21 -18.17 -31.89 -7.76
C GLN A 21 -17.97 -30.40 -7.41
N ASN A 22 -18.21 -29.48 -8.34
CA ASN A 22 -18.01 -28.04 -8.09
C ASN A 22 -19.34 -27.27 -8.24
N ILE A 23 -20.21 -27.39 -7.24
CA ILE A 23 -21.49 -26.64 -7.17
C ILE A 23 -21.24 -25.17 -6.81
N VAL A 24 -20.21 -24.90 -6.02
CA VAL A 24 -19.87 -23.55 -5.60
C VAL A 24 -18.82 -22.96 -6.53
N PRO A 25 -19.10 -21.85 -7.24
CA PRO A 25 -18.09 -21.19 -8.05
C PRO A 25 -16.95 -20.70 -7.15
N PRO A 26 -15.68 -20.79 -7.61
CA PRO A 26 -14.57 -20.26 -6.83
C PRO A 26 -14.80 -18.77 -6.54
N GLN A 27 -14.67 -18.39 -5.27
CA GLN A 27 -14.81 -17.00 -4.87
C GLN A 27 -13.77 -16.17 -5.58
N ALA A 28 -14.20 -15.07 -6.19
CA ALA A 28 -13.29 -14.15 -6.84
C ALA A 28 -12.69 -13.20 -5.79
N GLU A 29 -11.55 -13.59 -5.23
CA GLU A 29 -10.79 -12.73 -4.30
C GLU A 29 -9.97 -11.65 -5.00
N ASP A 30 -10.05 -11.56 -6.31
CA ASP A 30 -9.28 -10.67 -7.18
C ASP A 30 -10.12 -9.57 -7.86
N GLY A 31 -11.37 -9.40 -7.43
CA GLY A 31 -12.28 -8.41 -8.03
C GLY A 31 -12.81 -8.80 -9.41
N THR A 32 -12.68 -10.06 -9.82
CA THR A 32 -13.22 -10.55 -11.10
C THR A 32 -14.73 -10.44 -11.11
N GLN A 33 -15.28 -9.79 -12.13
CA GLN A 33 -16.72 -9.71 -12.31
C GLN A 33 -17.27 -10.91 -13.06
N THR A 34 -18.30 -11.52 -12.49
CA THR A 34 -18.98 -12.65 -13.11
C THR A 34 -20.11 -12.17 -14.00
N VAL A 35 -20.07 -12.55 -15.29
CA VAL A 35 -21.07 -12.19 -16.29
C VAL A 35 -21.65 -13.48 -16.86
N PRO A 36 -23.00 -13.65 -16.91
CA PRO A 36 -23.62 -14.81 -17.54
C PRO A 36 -23.41 -14.78 -19.06
N ALA A 37 -23.03 -15.92 -19.63
CA ALA A 37 -22.88 -16.07 -21.07
C ALA A 37 -24.25 -16.19 -21.74
N GLY A 38 -24.51 -15.42 -22.80
CA GLY A 38 -25.65 -15.61 -23.70
C GLY A 38 -26.83 -14.65 -23.58
N GLY A 39 -26.73 -13.59 -22.80
CA GLY A 39 -27.80 -12.59 -22.69
C GLY A 39 -27.37 -11.19 -23.11
N PHE A 40 -27.57 -10.84 -24.39
CA PHE A 40 -27.20 -9.53 -24.92
C PHE A 40 -27.88 -8.32 -24.22
N PHE A 41 -28.99 -8.54 -23.51
CA PHE A 41 -29.78 -7.46 -22.91
C PHE A 41 -29.85 -7.41 -21.39
N ALA A 42 -29.66 -8.50 -20.67
CA ALA A 42 -29.90 -8.55 -19.23
C ALA A 42 -28.66 -8.32 -18.36
N SER A 43 -27.46 -8.48 -18.91
CA SER A 43 -26.20 -8.47 -18.16
C SER A 43 -25.43 -7.16 -18.20
N TYR A 44 -25.74 -6.30 -19.15
CA TYR A 44 -24.98 -5.04 -19.35
C TYR A 44 -25.24 -3.99 -18.28
N GLY A 45 -26.43 -3.90 -17.71
CA GLY A 45 -26.77 -2.92 -16.70
C GLY A 45 -25.93 -3.05 -15.42
N GLY A 46 -25.70 -4.28 -14.95
CA GLY A 46 -24.88 -4.52 -13.77
C GLY A 46 -23.39 -4.31 -14.01
N PHE A 47 -22.91 -4.66 -15.21
CA PHE A 47 -21.52 -4.45 -15.61
C PHE A 47 -21.19 -2.96 -15.75
N ASP A 48 -22.07 -2.19 -16.38
CA ASP A 48 -21.89 -0.75 -16.58
C ASP A 48 -21.84 0.03 -15.26
N VAL A 49 -22.73 -0.28 -14.31
CA VAL A 49 -22.75 0.37 -12.99
C VAL A 49 -21.48 0.06 -12.20
N SER A 50 -21.03 -1.21 -12.20
CA SER A 50 -19.83 -1.58 -11.47
C SER A 50 -18.56 -1.02 -12.12
N ALA A 51 -18.51 -0.95 -13.46
CA ALA A 51 -17.40 -0.36 -14.19
C ALA A 51 -17.31 1.16 -13.91
N ARG A 52 -18.45 1.85 -13.89
CA ARG A 52 -18.52 3.28 -13.55
C ARG A 52 -18.04 3.55 -12.13
N ASN A 53 -18.53 2.79 -11.16
CA ASN A 53 -18.10 2.90 -9.77
C ASN A 53 -16.59 2.67 -9.59
N GLU A 54 -16.04 1.71 -10.32
CA GLU A 54 -14.61 1.38 -10.28
C GLU A 54 -13.73 2.50 -10.85
N LEU A 55 -14.10 3.06 -11.99
CA LEU A 55 -13.42 4.20 -12.61
C LEU A 55 -13.46 5.44 -11.73
N ASP A 56 -14.62 5.74 -11.15
CA ASP A 56 -14.79 6.89 -10.26
C ASP A 56 -13.98 6.72 -8.97
N LEU A 57 -13.89 5.50 -8.44
CA LEU A 57 -13.03 5.20 -7.30
C LEU A 57 -11.55 5.41 -7.62
N ILE A 58 -11.06 4.93 -8.78
CA ILE A 58 -9.66 5.14 -9.18
C ILE A 58 -9.34 6.63 -9.32
N ARG A 59 -10.25 7.42 -9.92
CA ARG A 59 -10.07 8.88 -10.01
C ARG A 59 -9.97 9.52 -8.63
N ARG A 60 -10.89 9.19 -7.73
CA ARG A 60 -10.88 9.70 -6.35
C ARG A 60 -9.62 9.31 -5.59
N TYR A 61 -9.10 8.09 -5.76
CA TYR A 61 -7.84 7.68 -5.14
C TYR A 61 -6.66 8.53 -5.63
N ARG A 62 -6.60 8.81 -6.93
CA ARG A 62 -5.55 9.66 -7.50
C ARG A 62 -5.68 11.11 -7.05
N GLU A 63 -6.90 11.64 -6.92
CA GLU A 63 -7.16 12.97 -6.34
C GLU A 63 -6.73 13.05 -4.87
N VAL A 64 -7.07 12.06 -4.06
CA VAL A 64 -6.65 11.96 -2.65
C VAL A 64 -5.14 11.84 -2.52
N ALA A 65 -4.48 11.12 -3.43
CA ALA A 65 -3.02 10.97 -3.43
C ALA A 65 -2.26 12.26 -3.76
N LEU A 66 -2.92 13.26 -4.36
CA LEU A 66 -2.33 14.59 -4.62
C LEU A 66 -2.45 15.55 -3.43
N HIS A 67 -3.20 15.18 -2.40
CA HIS A 67 -3.29 15.99 -1.19
C HIS A 67 -1.96 15.95 -0.43
N PRO A 68 -1.39 17.10 -0.01
CA PRO A 68 -0.05 17.16 0.55
C PRO A 68 0.23 16.17 1.69
N GLU A 69 -0.68 16.08 2.67
CA GLU A 69 -0.52 15.16 3.81
C GLU A 69 -0.63 13.69 3.39
N CYS A 70 -1.44 13.40 2.37
CA CYS A 70 -1.53 12.05 1.82
C CYS A 70 -0.30 11.71 1.00
N ASP A 71 0.20 12.64 0.22
CA ASP A 71 1.40 12.45 -0.60
C ASP A 71 2.62 12.17 0.27
N LEU A 72 2.83 12.96 1.32
CA LEU A 72 3.88 12.74 2.29
C LEU A 72 3.78 11.36 2.96
N ALA A 73 2.57 10.97 3.38
CA ALA A 73 2.36 9.67 4.00
C ALA A 73 2.56 8.50 3.02
N ILE A 74 2.20 8.67 1.75
CA ILE A 74 2.44 7.68 0.70
C ILE A 74 3.94 7.55 0.44
N GLU A 75 4.65 8.68 0.37
CA GLU A 75 6.10 8.70 0.16
C GLU A 75 6.86 7.95 1.26
N ASP A 76 6.48 8.18 2.52
CA ASP A 76 7.01 7.44 3.66
C ASP A 76 6.80 5.92 3.55
N ILE A 77 5.57 5.51 3.16
CA ILE A 77 5.25 4.09 2.99
C ILE A 77 6.04 3.47 1.84
N VAL A 78 6.16 4.18 0.72
CA VAL A 78 6.82 3.69 -0.49
C VAL A 78 8.34 3.62 -0.28
N SER A 79 8.93 4.63 0.33
CA SER A 79 10.35 4.67 0.69
C SER A 79 10.73 3.55 1.64
N GLU A 80 9.91 3.29 2.66
CA GLU A 80 10.12 2.14 3.54
C GLU A 80 9.90 0.80 2.80
N ALA A 81 8.94 0.72 1.86
CA ALA A 81 8.63 -0.51 1.15
C ALA A 81 9.71 -0.90 0.14
N ILE A 82 10.24 0.04 -0.61
CA ILE A 82 11.23 -0.15 -1.66
C ILE A 82 12.44 0.71 -1.35
N VAL A 83 13.44 0.09 -0.78
CA VAL A 83 14.74 0.72 -0.54
C VAL A 83 15.63 0.48 -1.75
N SER A 84 16.16 1.53 -2.34
CA SER A 84 17.15 1.47 -3.40
C SER A 84 18.53 1.76 -2.84
N ASN A 85 19.51 0.92 -3.17
CA ASN A 85 20.91 1.11 -2.85
C ASN A 85 21.73 0.91 -4.12
N GLU A 86 22.76 1.73 -4.33
CA GLU A 86 23.61 1.65 -5.52
C GLU A 86 24.33 0.32 -5.67
N ASN A 87 24.60 -0.38 -4.56
CA ASN A 87 25.41 -1.60 -4.55
C ASN A 87 24.61 -2.89 -4.48
N GLN A 88 23.30 -2.84 -4.23
CA GLN A 88 22.49 -4.03 -4.02
C GLN A 88 21.13 -3.91 -4.71
N GLN A 89 20.63 -5.04 -5.24
CA GLN A 89 19.29 -5.11 -5.79
C GLN A 89 18.24 -4.89 -4.69
N SER A 90 17.21 -4.08 -4.97
CA SER A 90 16.14 -3.77 -4.02
C SER A 90 15.34 -4.99 -3.57
N VAL A 91 15.30 -6.06 -4.40
CA VAL A 91 14.60 -7.31 -4.10
C VAL A 91 15.48 -8.49 -4.50
N GLN A 92 15.64 -9.44 -3.60
CA GLN A 92 16.41 -10.67 -3.81
C GLN A 92 15.51 -11.90 -3.62
N LEU A 93 15.87 -12.99 -4.31
CA LEU A 93 15.20 -14.29 -4.18
C LEU A 93 15.91 -15.14 -3.13
N ASP A 94 15.15 -15.56 -2.13
CA ASP A 94 15.59 -16.58 -1.19
C ASP A 94 15.00 -17.95 -1.59
N LEU A 95 15.89 -18.88 -1.93
CA LEU A 95 15.60 -20.23 -2.38
C LEU A 95 16.11 -21.29 -1.38
N SER A 96 16.34 -20.90 -0.12
CA SER A 96 16.90 -21.79 0.92
C SER A 96 16.02 -23.00 1.19
N LYS A 97 14.70 -22.85 1.08
CA LYS A 97 13.72 -23.92 1.34
C LYS A 97 13.58 -24.91 0.17
N ILE A 98 14.06 -24.57 -1.01
CA ILE A 98 13.89 -25.39 -2.21
C ILE A 98 15.01 -26.42 -2.29
N GLN A 99 14.63 -27.68 -2.51
CA GLN A 99 15.54 -28.83 -2.60
C GLN A 99 15.97 -29.10 -4.06
N TYR A 100 16.42 -28.08 -4.78
CA TYR A 100 17.01 -28.24 -6.12
C TYR A 100 18.53 -28.06 -6.08
N SER A 101 19.20 -28.53 -7.14
CA SER A 101 20.65 -28.33 -7.30
C SER A 101 20.99 -26.84 -7.41
N ASP A 102 22.19 -26.48 -6.97
CA ASP A 102 22.65 -25.08 -7.00
C ASP A 102 22.70 -24.49 -8.41
N SER A 103 22.90 -25.33 -9.43
CA SER A 103 22.84 -24.95 -10.83
C SER A 103 21.43 -24.45 -11.22
N ILE A 104 20.37 -25.14 -10.77
CA ILE A 104 18.98 -24.73 -11.05
C ILE A 104 18.64 -23.48 -10.25
N LYS A 105 19.04 -23.42 -8.98
CA LYS A 105 18.84 -22.22 -8.14
C LYS A 105 19.50 -20.99 -8.75
N LYS A 106 20.69 -21.13 -9.33
CA LYS A 106 21.37 -20.05 -10.02
C LYS A 106 20.58 -19.58 -11.25
N LYS A 107 20.11 -20.51 -12.09
CA LYS A 107 19.27 -20.17 -13.26
C LYS A 107 17.99 -19.44 -12.88
N ILE A 108 17.35 -19.82 -11.75
CA ILE A 108 16.15 -19.15 -11.24
C ILE A 108 16.49 -17.72 -10.81
N ARG A 109 17.60 -17.51 -10.08
CA ARG A 109 18.06 -16.16 -9.70
C ARG A 109 18.40 -15.29 -10.90
N ASP A 110 19.09 -15.85 -11.89
CA ASP A 110 19.45 -15.14 -13.13
C ASP A 110 18.18 -14.72 -13.90
N SER A 111 17.20 -15.63 -14.01
CA SER A 111 15.90 -15.33 -14.65
C SER A 111 15.10 -14.27 -13.87
N PHE A 112 15.20 -14.25 -12.54
CA PHE A 112 14.60 -13.20 -11.74
C PHE A 112 15.29 -11.84 -11.95
N GLY A 113 16.61 -11.84 -12.04
CA GLY A 113 17.38 -10.64 -12.41
C GLY A 113 16.97 -10.05 -13.76
N GLU A 114 16.65 -10.90 -14.76
CA GLU A 114 16.10 -10.44 -16.03
C GLU A 114 14.71 -9.81 -15.88
N VAL A 115 13.83 -10.40 -15.06
CA VAL A 115 12.51 -9.82 -14.78
C VAL A 115 12.62 -8.45 -14.12
N LEU A 116 13.55 -8.26 -13.18
CA LEU A 116 13.81 -6.97 -12.57
C LEU A 116 14.34 -5.95 -13.58
N LYS A 117 15.22 -6.37 -14.49
CA LYS A 117 15.71 -5.51 -15.58
C LYS A 117 14.60 -5.10 -16.55
N LEU A 118 13.69 -6.03 -16.92
CA LEU A 118 12.55 -5.72 -17.79
C LEU A 118 11.59 -4.71 -17.13
N LEU A 119 11.41 -4.77 -15.83
CA LEU A 119 10.65 -3.78 -15.07
C LEU A 119 11.44 -2.47 -14.88
N SER A 120 12.76 -2.46 -15.15
CA SER A 120 13.68 -1.40 -14.70
C SER A 120 13.47 -1.09 -13.20
N PHE A 121 13.38 -2.14 -12.38
CA PHE A 121 12.86 -2.04 -11.03
C PHE A 121 13.77 -1.20 -10.12
N ASP A 122 15.08 -1.21 -10.34
CA ASP A 122 16.03 -0.43 -9.56
C ASP A 122 15.79 1.10 -9.70
N ILE A 123 15.28 1.53 -10.87
CA ILE A 123 15.00 2.95 -11.15
C ILE A 123 13.52 3.26 -10.90
N LYS A 124 12.62 2.39 -11.38
CA LYS A 124 11.16 2.62 -11.39
C LYS A 124 10.41 1.91 -10.27
N GLY A 125 11.10 1.15 -9.42
CA GLY A 125 10.46 0.33 -8.38
C GLY A 125 9.59 1.15 -7.44
N HIS A 126 10.04 2.32 -7.07
CA HIS A 126 9.32 3.29 -6.26
C HIS A 126 8.00 3.72 -6.94
N ASP A 127 8.07 4.13 -8.19
CA ASP A 127 6.90 4.55 -8.97
C ASP A 127 5.90 3.39 -9.20
N ILE A 128 6.42 2.19 -9.45
CA ILE A 128 5.60 0.99 -9.68
C ILE A 128 4.82 0.65 -8.40
N PHE A 129 5.50 0.66 -7.25
CA PHE A 129 4.89 0.38 -5.95
C PHE A 129 3.88 1.48 -5.57
N ARG A 130 4.22 2.77 -5.81
CA ARG A 130 3.32 3.90 -5.59
C ARG A 130 2.02 3.75 -6.41
N ARG A 131 2.12 3.43 -7.70
CA ARG A 131 0.94 3.20 -8.55
C ARG A 131 0.08 2.06 -8.03
N TRP A 132 0.70 0.95 -7.64
CA TRP A 132 -0.02 -0.17 -7.04
C TRP A 132 -0.73 0.21 -5.74
N TYR A 133 -0.06 0.97 -4.88
CA TYR A 133 -0.62 1.42 -3.61
C TYR A 133 -1.81 2.37 -3.80
N VAL A 134 -1.68 3.33 -4.73
CA VAL A 134 -2.69 4.35 -5.02
C VAL A 134 -3.89 3.75 -5.76
N ASP A 135 -3.67 2.99 -6.83
CA ASP A 135 -4.76 2.45 -7.66
C ASP A 135 -5.35 1.15 -7.07
N GLY A 136 -4.63 0.50 -6.13
CA GLY A 136 -5.03 -0.77 -5.54
C GLY A 136 -4.89 -1.96 -6.48
N ARG A 137 -4.34 -1.78 -7.67
CA ARG A 137 -4.15 -2.79 -8.70
C ARG A 137 -3.09 -2.37 -9.70
N LEU A 138 -2.44 -3.37 -10.31
CA LEU A 138 -1.39 -3.14 -11.28
C LEU A 138 -1.53 -4.17 -12.42
N TYR A 139 -1.36 -3.72 -13.65
CA TYR A 139 -1.45 -4.56 -14.83
C TYR A 139 -0.23 -4.35 -15.72
N TYR A 140 0.40 -5.46 -16.12
CA TYR A 140 1.44 -5.49 -17.12
C TYR A 140 1.10 -6.46 -18.22
N HIS A 141 1.22 -6.05 -19.47
CA HIS A 141 1.11 -6.92 -20.63
C HIS A 141 2.49 -7.54 -20.88
N LYS A 142 2.52 -8.87 -20.88
CA LYS A 142 3.71 -9.69 -21.16
C LYS A 142 3.83 -9.86 -22.66
N ILE A 143 4.87 -9.31 -23.25
CA ILE A 143 5.16 -9.44 -24.68
C ILE A 143 6.18 -10.55 -24.85
N ILE A 144 5.82 -11.54 -25.68
CA ILE A 144 6.63 -12.71 -25.97
C ILE A 144 6.79 -12.79 -27.47
N ASP A 145 8.02 -13.08 -27.91
CA ASP A 145 8.28 -13.35 -29.32
C ASP A 145 7.69 -14.70 -29.73
N LYS A 146 6.81 -14.67 -30.75
CA LYS A 146 6.14 -15.88 -31.25
C LYS A 146 7.08 -16.82 -31.96
N ASP A 147 8.11 -16.29 -32.62
CA ASP A 147 9.08 -17.06 -33.39
C ASP A 147 10.10 -17.74 -32.47
N SER A 148 10.40 -17.14 -31.34
CA SER A 148 11.39 -17.62 -30.37
C SER A 148 10.89 -17.56 -28.92
N PRO A 149 9.87 -18.36 -28.53
CA PRO A 149 9.26 -18.28 -27.19
C PRO A 149 10.24 -18.61 -26.06
N ARG A 150 11.31 -19.37 -26.36
CA ARG A 150 12.36 -19.74 -25.38
C ARG A 150 13.23 -18.57 -24.92
N LEU A 151 13.17 -17.43 -25.57
CA LEU A 151 13.81 -16.21 -25.10
C LEU A 151 13.14 -15.68 -23.82
N GLY A 152 11.91 -16.12 -23.53
CA GLY A 152 11.12 -15.67 -22.40
C GLY A 152 10.33 -14.38 -22.72
N ILE A 153 10.07 -13.58 -21.70
CA ILE A 153 9.40 -12.29 -21.84
C ILE A 153 10.38 -11.29 -22.44
N THR A 154 9.98 -10.66 -23.54
CA THR A 154 10.81 -9.69 -24.27
C THR A 154 10.59 -8.27 -23.75
N ASP A 155 9.35 -7.90 -23.43
CA ASP A 155 8.99 -6.56 -22.99
C ASP A 155 7.79 -6.63 -22.00
N LEU A 156 7.71 -5.65 -21.09
CA LEU A 156 6.62 -5.50 -20.13
C LEU A 156 6.00 -4.12 -20.27
N ARG A 157 4.73 -4.08 -20.74
CA ARG A 157 4.00 -2.82 -20.92
C ARG A 157 2.98 -2.60 -19.82
N TYR A 158 3.13 -1.49 -19.13
CA TYR A 158 2.14 -1.06 -18.14
C TYR A 158 0.82 -0.71 -18.81
N ILE A 159 -0.29 -1.16 -18.23
CA ILE A 159 -1.65 -0.82 -18.65
C ILE A 159 -2.34 -0.03 -17.53
N ASP A 160 -2.90 1.13 -17.88
CA ASP A 160 -3.70 1.92 -16.93
C ASP A 160 -4.94 1.11 -16.48
N PRO A 161 -5.18 0.95 -15.18
CA PRO A 161 -6.33 0.22 -14.65
C PRO A 161 -7.69 0.70 -15.16
N ARG A 162 -7.77 1.93 -15.68
CA ARG A 162 -8.99 2.47 -16.30
C ARG A 162 -9.29 1.88 -17.68
N LYS A 163 -8.31 1.23 -18.31
CA LYS A 163 -8.41 0.69 -19.66
C LYS A 163 -8.62 -0.82 -19.72
N ILE A 164 -8.47 -1.50 -18.59
CA ILE A 164 -8.50 -2.95 -18.53
C ILE A 164 -9.36 -3.44 -17.36
N LYS A 165 -10.06 -4.54 -17.55
CA LYS A 165 -10.89 -5.20 -16.54
C LYS A 165 -10.84 -6.71 -16.66
N LYS A 166 -10.77 -7.42 -15.53
CA LYS A 166 -10.87 -8.88 -15.49
C LYS A 166 -12.33 -9.31 -15.45
N VAL A 167 -12.72 -10.20 -16.35
CA VAL A 167 -14.10 -10.68 -16.51
C VAL A 167 -14.11 -12.21 -16.47
N ARG A 168 -15.06 -12.77 -15.74
CA ARG A 168 -15.35 -14.19 -15.71
C ARG A 168 -16.70 -14.42 -16.38
N GLU A 169 -16.70 -15.07 -17.52
CA GLU A 169 -17.91 -15.46 -18.26
C GLU A 169 -18.34 -16.85 -17.80
N VAL A 170 -19.58 -16.95 -17.31
CA VAL A 170 -20.16 -18.22 -16.87
C VAL A 170 -21.06 -18.76 -17.99
N ARG A 171 -20.68 -19.87 -18.58
CA ARG A 171 -21.50 -20.59 -19.58
C ARG A 171 -22.18 -21.73 -18.90
N LYS A 172 -23.52 -21.70 -18.87
CA LYS A 172 -24.33 -22.83 -18.46
C LYS A 172 -24.38 -23.82 -19.59
N GLN A 173 -23.74 -24.97 -19.45
CA GLN A 173 -23.81 -26.06 -20.40
C GLN A 173 -24.77 -27.11 -19.87
N ARG A 174 -25.76 -27.47 -20.70
CA ARG A 174 -26.67 -28.57 -20.40
C ARG A 174 -25.87 -29.87 -20.44
N VAL A 175 -25.87 -30.61 -19.37
CA VAL A 175 -25.26 -31.95 -19.35
C VAL A 175 -26.31 -32.93 -19.82
N ASP A 176 -26.17 -33.38 -21.04
CA ASP A 176 -27.05 -34.42 -21.59
C ASP A 176 -26.70 -35.76 -20.95
N GLY A 177 -27.65 -36.40 -20.27
CA GLY A 177 -27.36 -37.71 -19.71
C GLY A 177 -28.47 -38.38 -18.89
N VAL A 178 -29.47 -37.64 -18.38
CA VAL A 178 -30.57 -38.26 -17.63
C VAL A 178 -31.88 -37.57 -17.97
N PRO A 179 -32.89 -38.28 -18.52
CA PRO A 179 -34.23 -37.73 -18.76
C PRO A 179 -34.85 -37.30 -17.40
N GLY A 180 -35.14 -36.01 -17.24
CA GLY A 180 -35.80 -35.46 -16.04
C GLY A 180 -34.87 -34.76 -15.01
N SER A 181 -33.57 -34.82 -15.16
CA SER A 181 -32.61 -34.12 -14.28
C SER A 181 -32.00 -32.92 -15.01
N PHE A 182 -32.31 -31.71 -14.53
CA PHE A 182 -31.70 -30.49 -15.02
C PHE A 182 -30.38 -30.25 -14.23
N SER A 183 -29.30 -30.93 -14.60
CA SER A 183 -27.97 -30.59 -14.06
C SER A 183 -27.28 -29.66 -15.05
N PHE A 184 -26.94 -28.47 -14.59
CA PHE A 184 -26.14 -27.49 -15.33
C PHE A 184 -24.70 -27.57 -14.83
N SER A 185 -23.75 -27.77 -15.74
CA SER A 185 -22.35 -27.60 -15.46
C SER A 185 -21.97 -26.18 -15.84
N ASP A 186 -21.52 -25.40 -14.87
CA ASP A 186 -21.02 -24.04 -15.11
C ASP A 186 -19.56 -24.13 -15.59
N LYS A 187 -19.33 -23.79 -16.86
CA LYS A 187 -17.98 -23.59 -17.39
C LYS A 187 -17.60 -22.11 -17.21
N PHE A 188 -16.52 -21.88 -16.51
CA PHE A 188 -15.97 -20.56 -16.29
C PHE A 188 -14.87 -20.27 -17.31
N GLN A 189 -14.96 -19.13 -18.00
CA GLN A 189 -13.91 -18.64 -18.87
C GLN A 189 -13.50 -17.25 -18.37
N GLU A 190 -12.24 -17.10 -17.96
CA GLU A 190 -11.67 -15.83 -17.53
C GLU A 190 -10.89 -15.19 -18.67
N TYR A 191 -11.03 -13.88 -18.80
CA TYR A 191 -10.27 -13.09 -19.76
C TYR A 191 -10.19 -11.64 -19.28
N PHE A 192 -9.24 -10.89 -19.84
CA PHE A 192 -9.18 -9.45 -19.67
C PHE A 192 -9.83 -8.74 -20.85
N LEU A 193 -10.64 -7.75 -20.55
CA LEU A 193 -11.22 -6.86 -21.54
C LEU A 193 -10.40 -5.55 -21.56
N TYR A 194 -9.80 -5.25 -22.69
CA TYR A 194 -8.99 -4.04 -22.89
C TYR A 194 -9.66 -3.10 -23.87
N ASN A 195 -9.74 -1.81 -23.52
CA ASN A 195 -10.22 -0.75 -24.40
C ASN A 195 -9.26 0.44 -24.31
N GLU A 196 -8.71 0.84 -25.45
CA GLU A 196 -7.74 1.93 -25.54
C GLU A 196 -8.32 3.28 -25.07
N LYS A 197 -9.60 3.55 -25.36
CA LYS A 197 -10.30 4.79 -24.96
C LYS A 197 -10.77 4.78 -23.51
N GLY A 198 -10.53 3.70 -22.77
CA GLY A 198 -11.07 3.44 -21.44
C GLY A 198 -12.41 2.70 -21.49
N ILE A 199 -12.76 2.08 -20.38
CA ILE A 199 -14.01 1.34 -20.23
C ILE A 199 -15.09 2.37 -19.84
N HIS A 200 -15.71 3.02 -20.85
CA HIS A 200 -16.79 3.96 -20.62
C HIS A 200 -18.15 3.27 -20.64
N PRO A 201 -18.99 3.49 -19.63
CA PRO A 201 -20.31 2.85 -19.52
C PRO A 201 -21.37 3.38 -20.49
N THR A 202 -21.10 4.46 -21.21
CA THR A 202 -22.12 5.20 -21.99
C THR A 202 -22.25 4.75 -23.45
N ALA A 203 -21.40 3.88 -23.94
CA ALA A 203 -21.47 3.42 -25.33
C ALA A 203 -22.24 2.10 -25.44
N ALA A 204 -23.54 2.17 -25.50
CA ALA A 204 -24.45 1.03 -25.75
C ALA A 204 -24.15 0.29 -27.08
N SER A 205 -23.21 0.76 -27.89
CA SER A 205 -22.93 0.20 -29.21
C SER A 205 -21.48 -0.29 -29.41
N ASN A 206 -20.55 -0.09 -28.47
CA ASN A 206 -19.17 -0.51 -28.66
C ASN A 206 -18.53 -1.00 -27.36
N VAL A 207 -19.00 -2.12 -26.82
CA VAL A 207 -18.18 -2.99 -25.96
C VAL A 207 -17.20 -3.78 -26.84
N GLY A 208 -16.61 -3.10 -27.82
CA GLY A 208 -15.55 -3.58 -28.69
C GLY A 208 -14.19 -3.46 -28.01
N GLY A 209 -14.05 -4.03 -26.81
CA GLY A 209 -12.74 -4.20 -26.19
C GLY A 209 -12.07 -5.46 -26.71
N ALA A 210 -10.75 -5.44 -26.87
CA ALA A 210 -9.97 -6.62 -27.17
C ALA A 210 -10.03 -7.60 -25.99
N LYS A 211 -10.41 -8.84 -26.24
CA LYS A 211 -10.31 -9.93 -25.25
C LYS A 211 -8.87 -10.42 -25.21
N ILE A 212 -8.25 -10.36 -24.06
CA ILE A 212 -6.87 -10.80 -23.82
C ILE A 212 -6.90 -11.99 -22.89
N ALA A 213 -6.11 -13.02 -23.19
CA ALA A 213 -5.99 -14.20 -22.33
C ALA A 213 -5.39 -13.84 -20.97
N THR A 214 -5.78 -14.56 -19.93
CA THR A 214 -5.27 -14.32 -18.56
C THR A 214 -3.76 -14.45 -18.47
N ASP A 215 -3.17 -15.36 -19.21
CA ASP A 215 -1.74 -15.63 -19.19
C ASP A 215 -0.88 -14.50 -19.81
N ALA A 216 -1.48 -13.68 -20.68
CA ALA A 216 -0.79 -12.56 -21.32
C ALA A 216 -0.68 -11.32 -20.43
N ILE A 217 -1.43 -11.24 -19.35
CA ILE A 217 -1.45 -10.10 -18.44
C ILE A 217 -0.96 -10.53 -17.05
N SER A 218 0.00 -9.80 -16.52
CA SER A 218 0.35 -9.90 -15.10
C SER A 218 -0.53 -8.94 -14.30
N TYR A 219 -1.27 -9.49 -13.36
CA TYR A 219 -2.24 -8.76 -12.55
C TYR A 219 -1.91 -8.88 -11.07
N CYS A 220 -1.71 -7.75 -10.41
CA CYS A 220 -1.42 -7.67 -8.99
C CYS A 220 -2.47 -6.80 -8.28
N PRO A 221 -3.49 -7.40 -7.63
CA PRO A 221 -4.47 -6.69 -6.82
C PRO A 221 -3.92 -6.36 -5.43
N SER A 222 -4.50 -5.36 -4.76
CA SER A 222 -4.19 -4.98 -3.38
C SER A 222 -4.55 -6.08 -2.36
N GLY A 223 -5.47 -6.96 -2.72
CA GLY A 223 -6.08 -7.93 -1.80
C GLY A 223 -7.10 -7.34 -0.84
N LEU A 224 -7.50 -6.08 -1.03
CA LEU A 224 -8.63 -5.46 -0.34
C LEU A 224 -9.84 -5.48 -1.28
N ILE A 225 -10.90 -6.15 -0.87
CA ILE A 225 -12.10 -6.34 -1.71
C ILE A 225 -13.31 -5.83 -0.95
N ASP A 226 -14.16 -5.08 -1.62
CA ASP A 226 -15.51 -4.80 -1.17
C ASP A 226 -16.38 -6.04 -1.39
N GLN A 227 -16.80 -6.68 -0.30
CA GLN A 227 -17.59 -7.90 -0.34
C GLN A 227 -18.97 -7.69 -0.99
N THR A 228 -19.50 -6.47 -0.95
CA THR A 228 -20.84 -6.16 -1.47
C THR A 228 -20.85 -6.12 -3.00
N HIS A 229 -19.84 -5.51 -3.60
CA HIS A 229 -19.77 -5.27 -5.05
C HIS A 229 -18.64 -6.04 -5.73
N ASN A 230 -17.86 -6.79 -4.98
CA ASN A 230 -16.67 -7.50 -5.49
C ASN A 230 -15.67 -6.60 -6.21
N LEU A 231 -15.48 -5.37 -5.68
CA LEU A 231 -14.57 -4.38 -6.23
C LEU A 231 -13.25 -4.39 -5.47
N VAL A 232 -12.13 -4.33 -6.19
CA VAL A 232 -10.83 -4.15 -5.57
C VAL A 232 -10.69 -2.72 -5.06
N LEU A 233 -10.33 -2.59 -3.78
CA LEU A 233 -10.14 -1.31 -3.12
C LEU A 233 -8.66 -0.95 -3.03
N SER A 234 -8.37 0.35 -3.11
CA SER A 234 -7.05 0.89 -2.80
C SER A 234 -6.81 0.96 -1.29
N TYR A 235 -5.55 0.99 -0.88
CA TYR A 235 -5.17 1.28 0.50
C TYR A 235 -5.60 2.69 0.93
N LEU A 236 -5.78 3.62 -0.03
CA LEU A 236 -6.29 4.99 0.20
C LEU A 236 -7.80 5.06 0.44
N HIS A 237 -8.54 3.95 0.26
CA HIS A 237 -10.00 3.99 0.40
C HIS A 237 -10.45 4.54 1.76
N LYS A 238 -9.76 4.16 2.84
CA LYS A 238 -10.05 4.63 4.20
C LYS A 238 -9.71 6.11 4.42
N ALA A 239 -8.83 6.68 3.60
CA ALA A 239 -8.39 8.06 3.70
C ALA A 239 -9.32 9.06 3.01
N ILE A 240 -10.19 8.62 2.08
CA ILE A 240 -11.09 9.52 1.32
C ILE A 240 -11.91 10.42 2.26
N LYS A 241 -12.57 9.83 3.25
CA LYS A 241 -13.42 10.60 4.17
C LYS A 241 -12.62 11.55 5.08
N PRO A 242 -11.53 11.12 5.73
CA PRO A 242 -10.66 12.00 6.51
C PRO A 242 -10.09 13.17 5.71
N VAL A 243 -9.61 12.94 4.48
CA VAL A 243 -9.08 14.00 3.60
C VAL A 243 -10.13 15.05 3.30
N ASN A 244 -11.33 14.63 2.86
CA ASN A 244 -12.40 15.56 2.56
C ASN A 244 -12.84 16.38 3.80
N GLN A 245 -12.83 15.75 4.98
CA GLN A 245 -13.14 16.43 6.24
C GLN A 245 -12.04 17.44 6.61
N LEU A 246 -10.77 17.05 6.48
CA LEU A 246 -9.63 17.93 6.75
C LEU A 246 -9.67 19.16 5.84
N ARG A 247 -9.80 18.96 4.53
CA ARG A 247 -9.92 20.05 3.55
C ARG A 247 -11.07 21.01 3.86
N MET A 248 -12.24 20.47 4.19
CA MET A 248 -13.40 21.31 4.56
C MET A 248 -13.11 22.19 5.79
N ILE A 249 -12.41 21.65 6.80
CA ILE A 249 -12.11 22.40 8.01
C ILE A 249 -11.02 23.44 7.76
N GLU A 250 -9.99 23.11 7.00
CA GLU A 250 -8.94 24.04 6.59
C GLU A 250 -9.54 25.22 5.84
N ASP A 251 -10.37 24.96 4.83
CA ASP A 251 -11.08 26.01 4.08
C ASP A 251 -12.00 26.85 5.01
N ALA A 252 -12.74 26.18 5.92
CA ALA A 252 -13.63 26.86 6.86
C ALA A 252 -12.86 27.75 7.84
N VAL A 253 -11.70 27.32 8.32
CA VAL A 253 -10.85 28.11 9.23
C VAL A 253 -10.26 29.30 8.50
N VAL A 254 -9.82 29.15 7.25
CA VAL A 254 -9.31 30.26 6.43
C VAL A 254 -10.44 31.29 6.20
N ILE A 255 -11.62 30.82 5.77
CA ILE A 255 -12.77 31.70 5.56
C ILE A 255 -13.17 32.41 6.88
N TYR A 256 -13.22 31.68 7.99
CA TYR A 256 -13.55 32.25 9.29
C TYR A 256 -12.53 33.31 9.74
N ARG A 257 -11.24 33.05 9.55
CA ARG A 257 -10.17 34.03 9.90
C ARG A 257 -10.26 35.26 9.01
N ILE A 258 -10.42 35.08 7.70
CA ILE A 258 -10.58 36.20 6.76
C ILE A 258 -11.82 37.02 7.09
N ALA A 259 -12.94 36.35 7.39
CA ALA A 259 -14.20 37.03 7.65
C ALA A 259 -14.31 37.69 9.03
N ARG A 260 -13.60 37.12 10.06
CA ARG A 260 -13.76 37.55 11.45
C ARG A 260 -12.51 38.12 12.13
N ALA A 261 -11.32 37.91 11.57
CA ALA A 261 -10.10 38.49 12.12
C ALA A 261 -10.07 40.03 12.07
N PRO A 262 -10.49 40.64 10.96
CA PRO A 262 -10.57 42.10 10.93
C PRO A 262 -11.65 42.61 11.87
N GLU A 263 -11.35 43.67 12.63
CA GLU A 263 -12.34 44.43 13.35
C GLU A 263 -13.35 45.02 12.38
N ARG A 264 -14.62 44.75 12.61
CA ARG A 264 -15.71 45.30 11.77
C ARG A 264 -16.06 46.67 12.29
N ARG A 265 -16.21 47.62 11.39
CA ARG A 265 -16.66 48.98 11.71
C ARG A 265 -18.15 49.09 11.46
N ILE A 266 -18.82 49.71 12.43
CA ILE A 266 -20.21 50.10 12.27
C ILE A 266 -20.23 51.61 12.08
N PHE A 267 -20.67 52.05 10.92
CA PHE A 267 -20.84 53.45 10.59
C PHE A 267 -22.30 53.82 10.86
N TYR A 268 -22.56 54.58 11.90
CA TYR A 268 -23.86 55.18 12.13
C TYR A 268 -23.88 56.50 11.38
N ILE A 269 -24.62 56.58 10.28
CA ILE A 269 -24.70 57.73 9.46
C ILE A 269 -25.95 58.54 9.84
N ASP A 270 -25.71 59.77 10.29
CA ASP A 270 -26.84 60.68 10.53
C ASP A 270 -27.48 61.11 9.22
N VAL A 271 -28.72 60.70 9.03
CA VAL A 271 -29.54 61.07 7.87
C VAL A 271 -30.49 62.22 8.16
N GLY A 272 -30.43 62.80 9.38
CA GLY A 272 -31.24 63.95 9.80
C GLY A 272 -32.72 63.74 9.51
N ASN A 273 -33.39 64.84 9.06
CA ASN A 273 -34.84 64.85 8.73
C ASN A 273 -35.12 64.43 7.28
N LEU A 274 -34.23 63.72 6.61
CA LEU A 274 -34.49 63.30 5.23
C LEU A 274 -35.71 62.33 5.15
N PRO A 275 -36.53 62.45 4.14
CA PRO A 275 -37.58 61.48 3.84
C PRO A 275 -36.95 60.07 3.68
N LYS A 276 -37.66 59.03 4.15
CA LYS A 276 -37.14 57.66 4.20
C LYS A 276 -36.48 57.19 2.89
N ILE A 277 -37.10 57.48 1.77
CA ILE A 277 -36.62 57.10 0.42
C ILE A 277 -35.30 57.80 0.09
N LYS A 278 -35.13 59.07 0.41
CA LYS A 278 -33.91 59.85 0.15
C LYS A 278 -32.80 59.43 1.13
N ALA A 279 -33.13 59.09 2.37
CA ALA A 279 -32.20 58.56 3.33
C ALA A 279 -31.63 57.21 2.89
N GLU A 280 -32.45 56.32 2.38
CA GLU A 280 -32.04 55.03 1.84
C GLU A 280 -31.19 55.18 0.56
N GLN A 281 -31.53 56.11 -0.32
CA GLN A 281 -30.71 56.42 -1.50
C GLN A 281 -29.33 56.96 -1.10
N TYR A 282 -29.27 57.92 -0.20
CA TYR A 282 -28.02 58.49 0.30
C TYR A 282 -27.15 57.40 0.93
N LEU A 283 -27.72 56.51 1.74
CA LEU A 283 -27.03 55.40 2.33
C LEU A 283 -26.46 54.43 1.27
N ARG A 284 -27.25 54.09 0.23
CA ARG A 284 -26.79 53.23 -0.87
C ARG A 284 -25.68 53.91 -1.66
N ASP A 285 -25.71 55.16 -1.90
CA ASP A 285 -24.66 55.90 -2.62
C ASP A 285 -23.35 55.92 -1.82
N VAL A 286 -23.43 56.09 -0.50
CA VAL A 286 -22.29 56.04 0.39
C VAL A 286 -21.74 54.61 0.44
N MET A 287 -22.59 53.61 0.61
CA MET A 287 -22.20 52.20 0.58
C MET A 287 -21.52 51.82 -0.75
N ALA A 288 -22.07 52.28 -1.88
CA ALA A 288 -21.49 51.96 -3.20
C ALA A 288 -20.10 52.59 -3.41
N ARG A 289 -19.83 53.73 -2.79
CA ARG A 289 -18.52 54.42 -2.86
C ARG A 289 -17.45 53.78 -2.01
N TYR A 290 -17.82 53.17 -0.88
CA TYR A 290 -16.87 52.70 0.15
C TYR A 290 -16.94 51.17 0.43
N ARG A 291 -17.76 50.41 -0.32
CA ARG A 291 -17.88 48.96 -0.15
C ARG A 291 -16.78 48.24 -0.94
N ASN A 292 -15.95 47.53 -0.26
CA ASN A 292 -14.97 46.63 -0.87
C ASN A 292 -15.36 45.19 -0.62
N LYS A 293 -15.07 44.32 -1.59
CA LYS A 293 -15.37 42.90 -1.51
C LYS A 293 -14.09 42.10 -1.78
N LEU A 294 -13.62 41.38 -0.78
CA LEU A 294 -12.60 40.35 -0.94
C LEU A 294 -13.28 39.05 -1.37
N VAL A 295 -12.75 38.42 -2.39
CA VAL A 295 -13.20 37.11 -2.86
C VAL A 295 -12.07 36.12 -2.62
N TYR A 296 -12.34 35.07 -1.82
CA TYR A 296 -11.44 33.94 -1.63
C TYR A 296 -11.78 32.87 -2.66
N ASP A 297 -10.79 32.46 -3.45
CA ASP A 297 -10.91 31.35 -4.38
C ASP A 297 -10.42 30.06 -3.70
N ALA A 298 -11.36 29.18 -3.34
CA ALA A 298 -11.08 27.93 -2.66
C ALA A 298 -10.33 26.91 -3.55
N SER A 299 -10.24 27.14 -4.86
CA SER A 299 -9.53 26.23 -5.77
C SER A 299 -8.04 26.54 -5.88
N THR A 300 -7.68 27.82 -5.78
CA THR A 300 -6.27 28.29 -5.89
C THR A 300 -5.70 28.72 -4.55
N GLY A 301 -6.54 28.96 -3.53
CA GLY A 301 -6.13 29.53 -2.25
C GLY A 301 -5.78 31.01 -2.33
N GLU A 302 -6.02 31.67 -3.49
CA GLU A 302 -5.70 33.08 -3.66
C GLU A 302 -6.84 33.98 -3.15
N ILE A 303 -6.45 35.09 -2.53
CA ILE A 303 -7.35 36.18 -2.15
C ILE A 303 -7.28 37.21 -3.27
N ARG A 304 -8.36 37.39 -4.03
CA ARG A 304 -8.46 38.43 -5.04
C ARG A 304 -9.19 39.62 -4.50
N ASP A 305 -8.55 40.79 -4.58
CA ASP A 305 -9.15 42.07 -4.30
C ASP A 305 -9.59 42.68 -5.63
N ASP A 306 -10.90 42.77 -5.84
CA ASP A 306 -11.48 43.31 -7.10
C ASP A 306 -11.38 44.82 -7.19
N ARG A 307 -10.83 45.54 -6.19
CA ARG A 307 -10.71 46.99 -6.18
C ARG A 307 -9.46 47.50 -5.47
N ASN A 308 -8.91 48.58 -6.00
CA ASN A 308 -7.66 49.22 -5.60
C ASN A 308 -7.65 49.90 -4.21
N TYR A 309 -8.56 49.58 -3.31
CA TYR A 309 -8.63 50.20 -1.99
C TYR A 309 -8.51 49.15 -0.89
N MET A 310 -7.48 49.29 -0.08
CA MET A 310 -7.32 48.50 1.15
C MET A 310 -8.40 48.91 2.16
N SER A 311 -9.50 48.20 2.23
CA SER A 311 -10.43 48.36 3.32
C SER A 311 -11.00 47.02 3.78
N MET A 312 -11.37 47.01 5.06
CA MET A 312 -11.85 45.86 5.79
C MET A 312 -13.11 45.20 5.23
N LEU A 313 -13.24 43.95 5.39
CA LEU A 313 -14.10 43.00 4.68
C LEU A 313 -15.59 43.24 4.76
N GLU A 314 -16.11 43.81 5.82
CA GLU A 314 -17.54 44.09 5.97
C GLU A 314 -17.74 45.25 6.97
N ASP A 315 -18.01 46.43 6.45
CA ASP A 315 -18.45 47.56 7.25
C ASP A 315 -19.98 47.61 7.28
N PHE A 316 -20.57 47.85 8.44
CA PHE A 316 -22.00 48.00 8.60
C PHE A 316 -22.37 49.49 8.57
N TRP A 317 -23.29 49.85 7.66
CA TRP A 317 -23.76 51.19 7.48
C TRP A 317 -25.21 51.30 7.96
N LEU A 318 -25.41 51.90 9.11
CA LEU A 318 -26.71 51.98 9.75
C LEU A 318 -27.21 53.45 9.75
N PRO A 319 -28.41 53.73 9.19
CA PRO A 319 -28.98 55.04 9.26
C PRO A 319 -29.46 55.37 10.67
N ARG A 320 -29.07 56.50 11.21
CA ARG A 320 -29.53 56.99 12.51
C ARG A 320 -30.46 58.18 12.29
N ARG A 321 -31.61 58.13 12.94
CA ARG A 321 -32.56 59.23 12.99
C ARG A 321 -32.67 59.72 14.43
N GLU A 322 -32.64 61.02 14.59
CA GLU A 322 -32.86 61.75 15.84
C GLU A 322 -31.91 61.48 17.01
N GLY A 323 -31.37 62.58 17.58
CA GLY A 323 -30.76 62.60 18.88
C GLY A 323 -29.38 63.21 18.97
N GLY A 324 -28.94 64.08 18.08
CA GLY A 324 -27.87 65.02 18.39
C GLY A 324 -26.45 64.55 18.55
N ARG A 325 -26.13 63.31 18.16
CA ARG A 325 -24.76 62.81 18.04
C ARG A 325 -24.53 62.49 16.57
N GLY A 326 -23.74 63.26 15.86
CA GLY A 326 -23.42 63.09 14.46
C GLY A 326 -23.02 61.68 14.05
N THR A 327 -22.43 61.49 12.89
CA THR A 327 -21.90 60.23 12.41
C THR A 327 -20.93 59.62 13.43
N GLU A 328 -21.21 58.44 13.93
CA GLU A 328 -20.41 57.73 14.94
C GLU A 328 -19.87 56.41 14.29
N ILE A 329 -18.60 56.12 14.57
CA ILE A 329 -17.95 54.87 14.14
C ILE A 329 -17.72 54.07 15.38
N THR A 330 -18.30 52.88 15.43
CA THR A 330 -18.08 51.91 16.49
C THR A 330 -17.40 50.67 15.91
N THR A 331 -16.41 50.14 16.57
CA THR A 331 -15.75 48.90 16.17
C THR A 331 -16.37 47.73 16.92
N LEU A 332 -16.74 46.68 16.15
CA LEU A 332 -17.03 45.38 16.75
C LEU A 332 -15.71 44.66 16.95
N PRO A 333 -15.45 44.14 18.16
CA PRO A 333 -14.23 43.41 18.41
C PRO A 333 -14.13 42.22 17.48
N GLY A 334 -12.93 41.94 16.97
CA GLY A 334 -12.65 40.74 16.18
C GLY A 334 -12.98 39.45 16.93
N GLY A 335 -13.08 38.36 16.23
CA GLY A 335 -13.36 37.06 16.82
C GLY A 335 -12.28 36.68 17.84
N GLN A 336 -12.70 36.23 19.03
CA GLN A 336 -11.81 35.59 19.99
C GLN A 336 -11.48 34.18 19.53
N ASN A 337 -10.33 33.61 19.95
CA ASN A 337 -9.90 32.24 19.61
C ASN A 337 -9.50 31.98 18.15
N LEU A 338 -8.97 33.00 17.47
CA LEU A 338 -8.44 32.84 16.10
C LEU A 338 -7.17 31.96 16.02
N GLY A 339 -6.55 31.65 17.15
CA GLY A 339 -5.35 30.82 17.24
C GLY A 339 -5.61 29.32 17.43
N GLU A 340 -6.84 28.90 17.68
CA GLU A 340 -7.16 27.50 17.91
C GLU A 340 -7.13 26.70 16.59
N ILE A 341 -6.21 25.73 16.53
CA ILE A 341 -6.05 24.81 15.38
C ILE A 341 -6.26 23.35 15.78
N GLN A 342 -6.74 23.09 17.01
CA GLN A 342 -6.89 21.74 17.57
C GLN A 342 -7.79 20.84 16.72
N ASP A 343 -8.81 21.41 16.10
CA ASP A 343 -9.71 20.66 15.20
C ASP A 343 -8.97 20.19 13.93
N ILE A 344 -8.13 21.06 13.34
CA ILE A 344 -7.30 20.72 12.19
C ILE A 344 -6.34 19.58 12.56
N GLU A 345 -5.61 19.73 13.69
CA GLU A 345 -4.70 18.70 14.18
C GLU A 345 -5.41 17.38 14.46
N TYR A 346 -6.63 17.40 15.00
CA TYR A 346 -7.42 16.21 15.23
C TYR A 346 -7.71 15.46 13.91
N PHE A 347 -8.15 16.17 12.87
CA PHE A 347 -8.47 15.55 11.58
C PHE A 347 -7.20 15.11 10.83
N GLN A 348 -6.11 15.85 10.94
CA GLN A 348 -4.81 15.45 10.40
C GLN A 348 -4.31 14.16 11.06
N ARG A 349 -4.34 14.07 12.40
CA ARG A 349 -4.00 12.84 13.13
C ARG A 349 -4.93 11.66 12.76
N LYS A 350 -6.21 11.94 12.52
CA LYS A 350 -7.17 10.92 12.05
C LYS A 350 -6.84 10.43 10.66
N LEU A 351 -6.40 11.31 9.76
CA LEU A 351 -5.93 10.97 8.42
C LEU A 351 -4.73 10.04 8.49
N TYR A 352 -3.68 10.40 9.22
CA TYR A 352 -2.47 9.59 9.37
C TYR A 352 -2.74 8.21 9.95
N ARG A 353 -3.62 8.12 10.95
CA ARG A 353 -4.08 6.84 11.49
C ARG A 353 -4.82 5.99 10.44
N SER A 354 -5.58 6.61 9.54
CA SER A 354 -6.27 5.90 8.46
C SER A 354 -5.31 5.30 7.43
N LEU A 355 -4.14 5.93 7.25
CA LEU A 355 -3.05 5.49 6.37
C LEU A 355 -2.08 4.52 7.07
N ASN A 356 -2.24 4.26 8.38
CA ASN A 356 -1.36 3.46 9.22
C ASN A 356 0.08 4.02 9.33
N VAL A 357 0.27 5.32 9.13
CA VAL A 357 1.57 5.99 9.31
C VAL A 357 1.67 6.52 10.75
N PRO A 358 2.79 6.30 11.45
CA PRO A 358 3.03 6.87 12.77
C PRO A 358 3.06 8.40 12.70
N ILE A 359 2.37 9.05 13.61
CA ILE A 359 2.30 10.52 13.67
C ILE A 359 3.69 11.11 13.91
N SER A 360 4.52 10.41 14.70
CA SER A 360 5.90 10.81 15.01
C SER A 360 6.81 10.98 13.78
N ARG A 361 6.50 10.34 12.65
CA ARG A 361 7.25 10.50 11.41
C ARG A 361 6.90 11.80 10.67
N LEU A 362 5.70 12.31 10.88
CA LEU A 362 5.11 13.43 10.14
C LEU A 362 5.17 14.75 10.91
N GLU A 363 5.28 14.70 12.25
CA GLU A 363 5.48 15.85 13.10
C GLU A 363 6.99 16.10 13.29
N SER A 364 7.55 17.08 12.57
CA SER A 364 8.97 17.45 12.60
C SER A 364 9.44 18.08 13.95
N GLY A 365 8.56 18.19 14.93
CA GLY A 365 8.79 18.95 16.17
C GLY A 365 9.26 18.15 17.39
N SER A 366 9.20 16.82 17.36
CA SER A 366 9.74 16.02 18.46
C SER A 366 11.20 15.71 18.18
N GLY A 367 12.09 16.58 18.68
CA GLY A 367 13.54 16.39 18.59
C GLY A 367 13.92 14.95 18.90
N PHE A 368 14.79 14.41 18.06
CA PHE A 368 15.33 13.07 18.15
C PHE A 368 16.02 12.88 19.52
N ASN A 369 15.26 12.46 20.51
CA ASN A 369 15.79 12.17 21.84
C ASN A 369 16.34 10.74 21.83
N LEU A 370 17.63 10.61 21.66
CA LEU A 370 18.38 9.34 21.76
C LEU A 370 18.10 8.53 23.05
N GLY A 371 17.50 9.14 24.06
CA GLY A 371 17.16 8.47 25.33
C GLY A 371 15.79 7.76 25.38
N ARG A 372 14.95 7.88 24.34
CA ARG A 372 13.62 7.27 24.28
C ARG A 372 13.49 6.13 23.26
N ALA A 373 14.54 5.39 23.03
CA ALA A 373 14.56 4.25 22.09
C ALA A 373 13.46 3.21 22.35
N ALA A 374 12.98 3.09 23.58
CA ALA A 374 11.93 2.13 23.95
C ALA A 374 10.51 2.56 23.55
N GLU A 375 10.21 3.88 23.49
CA GLU A 375 8.86 4.37 23.15
C GLU A 375 8.63 4.53 21.64
N ILE A 376 9.67 4.81 20.85
CA ILE A 376 9.60 4.84 19.39
C ILE A 376 9.20 3.46 18.83
N SER A 377 9.36 2.42 19.64
CA SER A 377 9.33 1.05 19.15
C SER A 377 7.95 0.50 18.81
N ARG A 378 6.88 0.91 19.47
CA ARG A 378 5.58 0.22 19.32
C ARG A 378 4.84 0.57 18.02
N ASP A 379 4.83 1.84 17.67
CA ASP A 379 4.12 2.30 16.47
C ASP A 379 4.97 2.04 15.22
N GLU A 380 6.30 2.13 15.34
CA GLU A 380 7.24 1.70 14.30
C GLU A 380 7.15 0.19 14.02
N VAL A 381 7.02 -0.64 15.06
CA VAL A 381 6.81 -2.08 14.87
C VAL A 381 5.49 -2.38 14.14
N LYS A 382 4.42 -1.63 14.43
CA LYS A 382 3.15 -1.78 13.70
C LYS A 382 3.30 -1.35 12.24
N PHE A 383 4.00 -0.25 12.00
CA PHE A 383 4.26 0.27 10.67
C PHE A 383 5.11 -0.71 9.85
N THR A 384 6.22 -1.20 10.39
CA THR A 384 7.06 -2.22 9.74
C THR A 384 6.26 -3.50 9.41
N LYS A 385 5.39 -3.96 10.32
CA LYS A 385 4.49 -5.09 10.04
C LYS A 385 3.46 -4.77 8.96
N PHE A 386 2.99 -3.53 8.89
CA PHE A 386 2.09 -3.09 7.83
C PHE A 386 2.80 -3.09 6.48
N VAL A 387 3.97 -2.47 6.38
CA VAL A 387 4.80 -2.46 5.16
C VAL A 387 5.19 -3.89 4.74
N GLY A 388 5.55 -4.75 5.70
CA GLY A 388 5.83 -6.16 5.40
C GLY A 388 4.64 -6.92 4.78
N ARG A 389 3.41 -6.60 5.19
CA ARG A 389 2.20 -7.15 4.54
C ARG A 389 2.00 -6.61 3.12
N LEU A 390 2.30 -5.32 2.90
CA LEU A 390 2.25 -4.71 1.57
C LEU A 390 3.27 -5.37 0.64
N ARG A 391 4.53 -5.52 1.08
CA ARG A 391 5.58 -6.22 0.34
C ARG A 391 5.14 -7.63 -0.07
N LYS A 392 4.55 -8.41 0.87
CA LYS A 392 4.03 -9.76 0.57
C LYS A 392 2.96 -9.77 -0.50
N LYS A 393 2.03 -8.81 -0.49
CA LYS A 393 0.99 -8.71 -1.53
C LYS A 393 1.57 -8.28 -2.87
N PHE A 394 2.49 -7.34 -2.86
CA PHE A 394 3.15 -6.86 -4.06
C PHE A 394 4.02 -7.94 -4.74
N CYS A 395 4.58 -8.88 -3.98
CA CYS A 395 5.34 -10.03 -4.52
C CYS A 395 4.56 -10.86 -5.53
N MET A 396 3.22 -10.79 -5.55
CA MET A 396 2.41 -11.49 -6.56
C MET A 396 2.79 -11.08 -7.99
N LEU A 397 3.20 -9.81 -8.19
CA LEU A 397 3.71 -9.34 -9.48
C LEU A 397 4.94 -10.13 -9.91
N PHE A 398 5.93 -10.20 -9.03
CA PHE A 398 7.18 -10.93 -9.32
C PHE A 398 6.93 -12.42 -9.51
N HIS A 399 6.04 -12.97 -8.71
CA HIS A 399 5.72 -14.40 -8.74
C HIS A 399 5.12 -14.83 -10.07
N ASP A 400 4.18 -14.04 -10.61
CA ASP A 400 3.55 -14.33 -11.90
C ASP A 400 4.52 -14.12 -13.07
N LEU A 401 5.33 -13.06 -13.03
CA LEU A 401 6.34 -12.81 -14.05
C LEU A 401 7.43 -13.88 -14.07
N LEU A 402 7.91 -14.27 -12.87
CA LEU A 402 8.93 -15.33 -12.73
C LEU A 402 8.40 -16.67 -13.21
N LYS A 403 7.17 -17.04 -12.86
CA LYS A 403 6.50 -18.25 -13.37
C LYS A 403 6.55 -18.29 -14.90
N THR A 404 6.10 -17.20 -15.52
CA THR A 404 6.04 -17.11 -16.98
C THR A 404 7.44 -17.21 -17.60
N GLN A 405 8.43 -16.53 -17.02
CA GLN A 405 9.82 -16.54 -17.52
C GLN A 405 10.45 -17.94 -17.45
N LEU A 406 10.30 -18.64 -16.33
CA LEU A 406 10.88 -19.95 -16.11
C LEU A 406 10.24 -21.03 -16.98
N VAL A 407 8.92 -20.97 -17.14
CA VAL A 407 8.18 -21.91 -18.00
C VAL A 407 8.54 -21.72 -19.47
N LEU A 408 8.61 -20.48 -19.96
CA LEU A 408 8.96 -20.18 -21.36
C LEU A 408 10.39 -20.61 -21.68
N LYS A 409 11.33 -20.40 -20.77
CA LYS A 409 12.73 -20.84 -20.94
C LYS A 409 12.91 -22.36 -20.80
N GLY A 410 11.88 -23.07 -20.37
CA GLY A 410 11.94 -24.52 -20.13
C GLY A 410 12.86 -24.92 -18.98
N ILE A 411 13.05 -24.03 -18.00
CA ILE A 411 13.85 -24.32 -16.81
C ILE A 411 13.04 -25.15 -15.81
N ILE A 412 11.72 -24.88 -15.73
CA ILE A 412 10.79 -25.55 -14.84
C ILE A 412 9.48 -25.81 -15.59
N SER A 413 8.87 -26.95 -15.34
CA SER A 413 7.53 -27.27 -15.88
C SER A 413 6.43 -26.56 -15.04
N PRO A 414 5.23 -26.32 -15.61
CA PRO A 414 4.11 -25.76 -14.84
C PRO A 414 3.72 -26.59 -13.61
N GLU A 415 3.87 -27.92 -13.68
CA GLU A 415 3.56 -28.84 -12.58
C GLU A 415 4.58 -28.73 -11.44
N GLU A 416 5.86 -28.61 -11.78
CA GLU A 416 6.96 -28.36 -10.80
C GLU A 416 6.80 -26.99 -10.14
N TRP A 417 6.37 -25.97 -10.90
CA TRP A 417 6.10 -24.66 -10.34
C TRP A 417 5.04 -24.71 -9.24
N ASP A 418 3.94 -25.43 -9.48
CA ASP A 418 2.85 -25.55 -8.50
C ASP A 418 3.32 -26.21 -7.20
N GLY A 419 4.33 -27.08 -7.27
CA GLY A 419 4.97 -27.68 -6.09
C GLY A 419 5.88 -26.75 -5.31
N MET A 420 6.61 -25.86 -6.00
CA MET A 420 7.65 -25.03 -5.38
C MET A 420 7.24 -23.59 -5.08
N GLN A 421 6.12 -23.11 -5.64
CA GLN A 421 5.71 -21.71 -5.55
C GLN A 421 5.63 -21.17 -4.12
N ASN A 422 5.26 -22.02 -3.15
CA ASN A 422 5.13 -21.64 -1.74
C ASN A 422 6.48 -21.53 -1.01
N ASP A 423 7.53 -22.11 -1.57
CA ASP A 423 8.87 -22.15 -0.97
C ASP A 423 9.77 -21.01 -1.46
N ILE A 424 9.31 -20.28 -2.49
CA ILE A 424 9.96 -19.07 -2.99
C ILE A 424 9.66 -17.90 -2.06
N THR A 425 10.70 -17.31 -1.49
CA THR A 425 10.57 -16.14 -0.63
C THR A 425 11.30 -14.94 -1.26
N TYR A 426 10.67 -13.76 -1.20
CA TYR A 426 11.26 -12.51 -1.70
C TYR A 426 11.74 -11.69 -0.51
N THR A 427 13.03 -11.39 -0.49
CA THR A 427 13.67 -10.57 0.53
C THR A 427 13.89 -9.17 -0.03
N TYR A 428 13.30 -8.18 0.61
CA TYR A 428 13.49 -6.79 0.28
C TYR A 428 14.67 -6.23 1.05
N LEU A 429 15.43 -5.38 0.40
CA LEU A 429 16.46 -4.60 1.05
C LEU A 429 15.80 -3.76 2.16
N GLN A 430 16.38 -3.76 3.33
CA GLN A 430 15.97 -2.93 4.44
C GLN A 430 16.98 -1.79 4.60
N ASP A 431 16.50 -0.63 4.96
CA ASP A 431 17.39 0.49 5.26
C ASP A 431 18.18 0.12 6.53
N GLY A 432 19.42 -0.32 6.31
CA GLY A 432 20.19 -1.08 7.28
C GLY A 432 20.56 -0.29 8.53
N TYR A 433 20.74 1.04 8.41
CA TYR A 433 21.36 1.82 9.47
C TYR A 433 20.56 1.82 10.78
N PHE A 434 19.25 2.08 10.72
CA PHE A 434 18.42 2.11 11.92
C PHE A 434 18.09 0.72 12.46
N ALA A 435 17.86 -0.23 11.57
CA ALA A 435 17.65 -1.64 11.94
C ALA A 435 18.93 -2.24 12.54
N GLU A 436 20.07 -1.91 12.00
CA GLU A 436 21.39 -2.37 12.44
C GLU A 436 21.75 -1.74 13.79
N LEU A 437 21.52 -0.44 13.98
CA LEU A 437 21.71 0.24 15.26
C LEU A 437 20.83 -0.37 16.36
N LYS A 438 19.56 -0.60 16.07
CA LYS A 438 18.64 -1.27 16.99
C LYS A 438 19.04 -2.74 17.26
N HIS A 439 19.51 -3.45 16.25
CA HIS A 439 19.99 -4.81 16.40
C HIS A 439 21.24 -4.85 17.28
N SER A 440 22.17 -3.93 17.07
CA SER A 440 23.39 -3.79 17.87
C SER A 440 23.09 -3.42 19.32
N GLU A 441 22.13 -2.50 19.57
CA GLU A 441 21.68 -2.19 20.93
C GLU A 441 21.04 -3.40 21.62
N MET A 442 20.12 -4.09 20.93
CA MET A 442 19.50 -5.29 21.50
C MET A 442 20.53 -6.42 21.74
N MET A 443 21.50 -6.57 20.86
CA MET A 443 22.59 -7.55 21.05
C MET A 443 23.44 -7.17 22.24
N ARG A 444 23.79 -5.89 22.38
CA ARG A 444 24.55 -5.37 23.54
C ARG A 444 23.81 -5.63 24.84
N GLU A 445 22.49 -5.38 24.89
CA GLU A 445 21.69 -5.67 26.09
C GLU A 445 21.65 -7.17 26.40
N ARG A 446 21.50 -8.04 25.37
CA ARG A 446 21.52 -9.49 25.55
C ARG A 446 22.86 -10.00 26.03
N VAL A 447 23.97 -9.48 25.50
CA VAL A 447 25.33 -9.85 25.93
C VAL A 447 25.56 -9.38 27.37
N ASN A 448 25.12 -8.19 27.74
CA ASN A 448 25.18 -7.70 29.12
C ASN A 448 24.39 -8.62 30.06
N LEU A 449 23.15 -8.97 29.68
CA LEU A 449 22.31 -9.87 30.46
C LEU A 449 22.95 -11.28 30.58
N ALA A 450 23.55 -11.79 29.49
CA ALA A 450 24.24 -13.06 29.50
C ALA A 450 25.45 -13.04 30.46
N ARG A 451 26.23 -11.96 30.45
CA ARG A 451 27.36 -11.74 31.38
C ARG A 451 26.90 -11.70 32.83
N ASP A 452 25.82 -10.98 33.13
CA ASP A 452 25.28 -10.86 34.49
C ASP A 452 24.74 -12.22 35.02
N LEU A 453 24.30 -13.09 34.10
CA LEU A 453 23.81 -14.43 34.42
C LEU A 453 24.94 -15.50 34.50
N GLU A 454 26.13 -15.20 34.03
CA GLU A 454 27.27 -16.16 33.98
C GLU A 454 27.56 -16.79 35.32
N GLN A 455 27.50 -15.99 36.41
CA GLN A 455 27.70 -16.46 37.78
C GLN A 455 26.64 -17.45 38.29
N TYR A 456 25.47 -17.51 37.61
CA TYR A 456 24.34 -18.36 37.95
C TYR A 456 24.22 -19.59 37.01
N VAL A 457 25.00 -19.59 35.92
CA VAL A 457 25.07 -20.73 34.98
C VAL A 457 25.72 -21.91 35.67
N GLY A 458 25.15 -23.10 35.53
CA GLY A 458 25.58 -24.32 36.24
C GLY A 458 24.95 -24.46 37.63
N LYS A 459 24.34 -23.41 38.21
CA LYS A 459 23.61 -23.47 39.50
C LYS A 459 22.09 -23.41 39.30
N TYR A 460 21.61 -22.44 38.52
CA TYR A 460 20.19 -22.19 38.28
C TYR A 460 19.79 -22.23 36.81
N TYR A 461 20.75 -21.95 35.91
CA TYR A 461 20.53 -21.92 34.47
C TYR A 461 21.55 -22.82 33.75
N SER A 462 21.14 -23.44 32.63
CA SER A 462 22.03 -24.15 31.75
C SER A 462 22.61 -23.26 30.68
N HIS A 463 23.81 -23.59 30.13
CA HIS A 463 24.39 -22.90 28.97
C HIS A 463 23.43 -22.90 27.78
N GLN A 464 22.70 -24.00 27.55
CA GLN A 464 21.72 -24.12 26.48
C GLN A 464 20.53 -23.16 26.67
N TYR A 465 20.10 -22.94 27.94
CA TYR A 465 19.06 -21.97 28.24
C TYR A 465 19.51 -20.53 27.90
N VAL A 466 20.72 -20.15 28.26
CA VAL A 466 21.30 -18.83 27.93
C VAL A 466 21.37 -18.61 26.43
N ARG A 467 21.89 -19.61 25.68
CA ARG A 467 21.99 -19.56 24.22
C ARG A 467 20.62 -19.47 23.55
N SER A 468 19.64 -20.28 23.95
CA SER A 468 18.32 -20.36 23.30
C SER A 468 17.39 -19.23 23.72
N LYS A 469 17.36 -18.83 25.00
CA LYS A 469 16.37 -17.86 25.52
C LYS A 469 16.89 -16.44 25.59
N ILE A 470 18.16 -16.24 25.94
CA ILE A 470 18.75 -14.91 26.12
C ILE A 470 19.38 -14.45 24.81
N LEU A 471 20.31 -15.22 24.26
CA LEU A 471 20.95 -14.90 22.99
C LEU A 471 20.03 -15.17 21.78
N LYS A 472 18.96 -15.97 21.97
CA LYS A 472 17.96 -16.35 20.95
C LYS A 472 18.59 -17.03 19.73
N GLN A 473 19.62 -17.83 19.94
CA GLN A 473 20.24 -18.65 18.90
C GLN A 473 19.36 -19.87 18.59
N ASN A 474 19.09 -20.12 17.32
CA ASN A 474 18.40 -21.32 16.86
C ASN A 474 19.31 -22.54 16.94
N GLU A 475 18.76 -23.76 16.98
CA GLU A 475 19.54 -25.00 17.05
C GLU A 475 20.52 -25.16 15.88
N LEU A 476 20.17 -24.70 14.69
CA LEU A 476 21.05 -24.71 13.52
C LEU A 476 22.21 -23.71 13.69
N GLU A 477 21.92 -22.51 14.15
CA GLU A 477 22.92 -21.48 14.44
C GLU A 477 23.89 -21.95 15.53
N GLN A 478 23.39 -22.61 16.58
CA GLN A 478 24.22 -23.16 17.64
C GLN A 478 25.22 -24.19 17.09
N LYS A 479 24.78 -25.13 16.23
CA LYS A 479 25.63 -26.11 15.60
C LYS A 479 26.68 -25.47 14.68
N THR A 480 26.31 -24.46 13.93
CA THR A 480 27.22 -23.74 13.04
C THR A 480 28.30 -23.04 13.86
N ILE A 481 27.90 -22.27 14.88
CA ILE A 481 28.82 -21.57 15.78
C ILE A 481 29.74 -22.55 16.52
N ASP A 482 29.21 -23.68 16.98
CA ASP A 482 30.04 -24.69 17.66
C ASP A 482 31.07 -25.32 16.71
N SER A 483 30.70 -25.53 15.43
CA SER A 483 31.65 -26.01 14.42
C SER A 483 32.72 -24.96 14.07
N GLU A 484 32.35 -23.69 14.03
CA GLU A 484 33.27 -22.56 13.80
C GLU A 484 34.26 -22.41 14.98
N ILE A 485 33.76 -22.45 16.23
CA ILE A 485 34.57 -22.38 17.43
C ILE A 485 35.57 -23.56 17.49
N GLN A 486 35.13 -24.77 17.11
CA GLN A 486 36.03 -25.92 17.05
C GLN A 486 37.10 -25.78 15.96
N ALA A 487 36.78 -25.14 14.84
CA ALA A 487 37.74 -24.89 13.76
C ALA A 487 38.79 -23.82 14.12
N GLU A 488 38.39 -22.84 14.96
CA GLU A 488 39.23 -21.71 15.41
C GLU A 488 40.12 -22.08 16.62
N GLN A 489 39.77 -23.13 17.39
CA GLN A 489 40.63 -23.59 18.49
C GLN A 489 41.95 -24.10 17.91
N PRO A 490 43.10 -23.55 18.36
CA PRO A 490 44.39 -24.08 17.95
C PRO A 490 44.47 -25.54 18.36
N LYS A 491 44.83 -26.42 17.43
CA LYS A 491 45.13 -27.82 17.74
C LYS A 491 46.21 -27.83 18.80
N GLU A 492 45.90 -28.25 20.03
CA GLU A 492 46.89 -28.53 21.04
C GLU A 492 47.84 -29.54 20.44
N GLU A 493 49.11 -29.14 20.22
CA GLU A 493 50.18 -30.08 19.90
C GLU A 493 50.28 -31.03 21.08
N PRO A 494 50.37 -32.38 20.84
CA PRO A 494 50.52 -33.34 21.92
C PRO A 494 51.82 -33.03 22.65
N GLU A 495 51.74 -32.76 23.96
CA GLU A 495 52.93 -32.67 24.85
C GLU A 495 53.78 -33.91 24.67
N GLU A 496 55.00 -33.75 24.12
CA GLU A 496 56.02 -34.77 24.13
C GLU A 496 56.35 -35.07 25.58
N GLN A 497 55.99 -36.28 26.02
CA GLN A 497 56.47 -36.85 27.32
C GLN A 497 57.99 -36.88 27.34
N PRO A 498 58.67 -36.40 28.38
CA PRO A 498 60.14 -36.51 28.49
C PRO A 498 60.54 -37.96 28.56
N LYS A 499 61.39 -38.42 27.64
CA LYS A 499 62.04 -39.71 27.66
C LYS A 499 63.01 -39.71 28.81
N ASP A 500 62.70 -40.51 29.81
CA ASP A 500 63.68 -40.89 30.90
C ASP A 500 64.87 -41.54 30.25
N ASN A 501 66.03 -40.91 30.29
CA ASN A 501 67.36 -41.50 30.01
C ASN A 501 67.83 -42.26 31.27
N GLU A 502 67.60 -43.53 31.28
CA GLU A 502 68.35 -44.44 32.17
C GLU A 502 69.84 -44.48 31.78
N THR A 503 70.63 -43.74 32.51
CA THR A 503 72.09 -43.87 32.43
C THR A 503 72.52 -45.07 33.25
N GLU A 504 72.86 -46.20 32.56
CA GLU A 504 73.62 -47.29 33.14
C GLU A 504 74.98 -46.79 33.58
N ILE A 505 75.20 -46.83 34.90
CA ILE A 505 76.55 -46.76 35.52
C ILE A 505 77.14 -48.15 35.45
N LYS A 506 78.16 -48.34 34.62
CA LYS A 506 79.11 -49.52 34.75
C LYS A 506 80.25 -49.12 35.65
N ASP A 507 80.35 -49.90 36.72
CA ASP A 507 81.50 -49.96 37.53
C ASP A 507 82.75 -50.38 36.74
N GLU A 508 83.86 -49.62 36.92
CA GLU A 508 85.21 -50.05 37.24
C GLU A 508 86.00 -48.88 37.82
#